data_07d93374c0564c7f605a6c212c702766
#
_entry.id   07d93374c0564c7f605a6c212c702766
#
_cell.length_a   1.000
_cell.length_b   1.000
_cell.length_c   1.000
_cell.angle_alpha   90.00
_cell.angle_beta   90.00
_cell.angle_gamma   90.00
#
_symmetry.space_group_name_H-M   'P 1'
#
loop_
_entity.id
_entity.type
_entity.pdbx_description
1 polymer ?
#
loop_
_entity_poly.entity_id
_entity_poly.type
_entity_poly.pdbx_seq_one_letter_code
_entity_poly.pdbx_strand_id
1 'polypeptide(L)'
;MVRHPQHQILGVMTDFTLSAATVAPAIIQWQRVHGRNQLPWQNSRDPYRVWLSEIMLQQTQVATVLPYYDKFLEAFPNVQSLAQASLDEVLAHWAGLGYYSRARNLHACARTVMEQWSGQFPDSSQALESLPGIGRSTAAAIAAFCFGERAAILDGNVRRVFCRFFEIEGDPGLGSTQKALWQVAQHALPDTDQIASEPDSMQRYTQGLMDLGATICTRSRPDCKSCPIKPGCRALATGRVASLPNPRARRSRPERATHLLLLVRQGRVLLARRPDKGIWASMWSLPASDSKEALLQTWSSLLMHAESPLQKMAAFTHDLTHFRMLLNPWRVELPQSFDLSWFETNLDADYAWVDQDTIAKYGVPAPILPLVEASLSR
;
A
#
# COMPACT_ATOMS: atom_id res chain seq x y z
N MET A 1 -16.74 -18.53 48.70
CA MET A 1 -16.04 -17.23 48.56
C MET A 1 -15.48 -17.11 47.14
N VAL A 2 -16.18 -16.46 46.25
CA VAL A 2 -15.76 -16.24 44.89
C VAL A 2 -14.90 -14.98 44.88
N ARG A 3 -13.62 -15.14 44.52
CA ARG A 3 -12.71 -13.99 44.40
C ARG A 3 -13.08 -13.17 43.16
N HIS A 4 -13.37 -11.90 43.34
CA HIS A 4 -13.72 -10.93 42.32
C HIS A 4 -12.58 -10.77 41.28
N PRO A 5 -12.89 -10.70 39.97
CA PRO A 5 -11.88 -10.57 38.90
C PRO A 5 -11.18 -9.21 38.82
N GLN A 6 -11.57 -8.22 39.63
CA GLN A 6 -10.99 -6.87 39.59
C GLN A 6 -9.54 -6.76 40.06
N HIS A 7 -9.06 -7.65 40.93
CA HIS A 7 -7.67 -7.62 41.40
C HIS A 7 -6.65 -8.18 40.39
N GLN A 8 -7.08 -9.04 39.47
CA GLN A 8 -6.20 -9.55 38.40
C GLN A 8 -5.94 -8.51 37.30
N ILE A 9 -6.90 -7.62 37.04
CA ILE A 9 -6.76 -6.58 36.01
C ILE A 9 -5.78 -5.47 36.44
N LEU A 10 -5.79 -5.08 37.70
CA LEU A 10 -4.86 -4.06 38.23
C LEU A 10 -3.40 -4.54 38.26
N GLY A 11 -3.13 -5.77 38.64
CA GLY A 11 -1.78 -6.33 38.69
C GLY A 11 -1.16 -6.48 37.29
N VAL A 12 -1.99 -6.82 36.28
CA VAL A 12 -1.58 -6.91 34.89
C VAL A 12 -1.26 -5.51 34.32
N MET A 13 -2.03 -4.49 34.66
CA MET A 13 -1.80 -3.12 34.15
C MET A 13 -0.51 -2.48 34.71
N THR A 14 -0.17 -2.68 35.99
CA THR A 14 1.06 -2.14 36.56
C THR A 14 2.32 -2.78 35.98
N ASP A 15 2.28 -4.09 35.70
CA ASP A 15 3.39 -4.81 35.08
C ASP A 15 3.58 -4.42 33.59
N PHE A 16 2.49 -4.08 32.88
CA PHE A 16 2.54 -3.51 31.54
C PHE A 16 3.22 -2.13 31.50
N THR A 17 2.94 -1.27 32.48
CA THR A 17 3.45 0.11 32.52
C THR A 17 4.96 0.13 32.74
N LEU A 18 5.49 -0.68 33.66
CA LEU A 18 6.93 -0.79 33.91
C LEU A 18 7.67 -1.37 32.70
N SER A 19 7.10 -2.38 32.04
CA SER A 19 7.68 -2.97 30.82
C SER A 19 7.64 -2.00 29.64
N ALA A 20 6.59 -1.18 29.52
CA ALA A 20 6.45 -0.20 28.44
C ALA A 20 7.50 0.93 28.53
N ALA A 21 7.80 1.42 29.74
CA ALA A 21 8.77 2.50 29.95
C ALA A 21 10.19 2.16 29.47
N THR A 22 10.55 0.88 29.39
CA THR A 22 11.88 0.44 28.94
C THR A 22 12.03 0.36 27.42
N VAL A 23 10.91 0.37 26.67
CA VAL A 23 10.92 0.17 25.22
C VAL A 23 11.53 1.36 24.50
N ALA A 24 11.07 2.57 24.81
CA ALA A 24 11.47 3.76 24.06
C ALA A 24 12.97 4.05 24.14
N PRO A 25 13.63 4.09 25.34
CA PRO A 25 15.06 4.33 25.43
C PRO A 25 15.88 3.28 24.66
N ALA A 26 15.53 2.00 24.79
CA ALA A 26 16.24 0.91 24.13
C ALA A 26 16.11 1.00 22.58
N ILE A 27 14.93 1.32 22.06
CA ILE A 27 14.67 1.48 20.63
C ILE A 27 15.41 2.70 20.08
N ILE A 28 15.37 3.85 20.75
CA ILE A 28 16.05 5.08 20.32
C ILE A 28 17.56 4.86 20.25
N GLN A 29 18.15 4.28 21.29
CA GLN A 29 19.57 4.00 21.31
C GLN A 29 20.00 3.02 20.22
N TRP A 30 19.22 1.95 20.02
CA TRP A 30 19.48 0.95 18.97
C TRP A 30 19.35 1.55 17.57
N GLN A 31 18.35 2.36 17.33
CA GLN A 31 18.10 2.98 16.03
C GLN A 31 19.24 3.91 15.60
N ARG A 32 19.86 4.63 16.53
CA ARG A 32 21.03 5.50 16.24
C ARG A 32 22.16 4.74 15.58
N VAL A 33 22.42 3.51 16.02
CA VAL A 33 23.59 2.72 15.61
C VAL A 33 23.24 1.71 14.51
N HIS A 34 22.07 1.08 14.62
CA HIS A 34 21.67 -0.09 13.82
C HIS A 34 20.45 0.16 12.94
N GLY A 35 19.84 1.33 13.02
CA GLY A 35 18.70 1.68 12.18
C GLY A 35 19.07 1.86 10.70
N ARG A 36 18.09 1.78 9.82
CA ARG A 36 18.22 2.05 8.38
C ARG A 36 18.28 3.56 8.16
N ASN A 37 19.42 4.19 8.41
CA ASN A 37 19.57 5.65 8.39
C ASN A 37 19.90 6.25 7.01
N GLN A 38 19.84 5.46 5.93
CA GLN A 38 20.28 5.87 4.58
C GLN A 38 19.14 5.90 3.54
N LEU A 39 17.89 5.72 3.96
CA LEU A 39 16.77 5.77 3.02
C LEU A 39 16.48 7.22 2.61
N PRO A 40 16.17 7.49 1.31
CA PRO A 40 16.05 8.86 0.78
C PRO A 40 15.07 9.74 1.55
N TRP A 41 13.98 9.17 2.03
CA TRP A 41 12.93 9.87 2.77
C TRP A 41 13.25 10.15 4.24
N GLN A 42 14.30 9.52 4.81
CA GLN A 42 14.67 9.71 6.21
C GLN A 42 15.52 10.98 6.44
N ASN A 43 16.16 11.48 5.39
CA ASN A 43 16.99 12.67 5.45
C ASN A 43 16.20 13.97 5.23
N SER A 44 14.89 13.91 5.22
CA SER A 44 14.01 15.04 4.99
C SER A 44 12.97 15.14 6.09
N ARG A 45 12.63 16.38 6.47
CA ARG A 45 11.45 16.70 7.29
C ARG A 45 10.33 17.32 6.45
N ASP A 46 10.47 17.32 5.13
CA ASP A 46 9.43 17.77 4.22
C ASP A 46 8.22 16.81 4.27
N PRO A 47 7.05 17.27 4.72
CA PRO A 47 5.88 16.42 4.86
C PRO A 47 5.43 15.76 3.56
N TYR A 48 5.62 16.42 2.41
CA TYR A 48 5.30 15.84 1.11
C TYR A 48 6.16 14.60 0.82
N ARG A 49 7.46 14.69 1.04
CA ARG A 49 8.42 13.61 0.80
C ARG A 49 8.20 12.43 1.75
N VAL A 50 7.98 12.73 3.02
CA VAL A 50 7.71 11.71 4.04
C VAL A 50 6.37 11.03 3.77
N TRP A 51 5.30 11.80 3.53
CA TRP A 51 3.99 11.25 3.20
C TRP A 51 4.02 10.34 1.97
N LEU A 52 4.68 10.77 0.89
CA LEU A 52 4.83 9.96 -0.33
C LEU A 52 5.46 8.59 -0.01
N SER A 53 6.55 8.58 0.74
CA SER A 53 7.21 7.34 1.14
C SER A 53 6.33 6.45 2.01
N GLU A 54 5.63 7.02 2.99
CA GLU A 54 4.71 6.29 3.88
C GLU A 54 3.58 5.60 3.08
N ILE A 55 3.01 6.30 2.08
CA ILE A 55 1.98 5.71 1.22
C ILE A 55 2.58 4.64 0.29
N MET A 56 3.75 4.86 -0.30
CA MET A 56 4.41 3.87 -1.16
C MET A 56 4.80 2.60 -0.40
N LEU A 57 5.21 2.72 0.85
CA LEU A 57 5.62 1.60 1.70
C LEU A 57 4.47 0.78 2.27
N GLN A 58 3.22 1.26 2.17
CA GLN A 58 2.06 0.45 2.57
C GLN A 58 2.01 -0.86 1.78
N GLN A 59 2.26 -1.98 2.45
CA GLN A 59 2.27 -3.34 1.88
C GLN A 59 3.28 -3.54 0.73
N THR A 60 4.28 -2.69 0.60
CA THR A 60 5.33 -2.77 -0.42
C THR A 60 6.70 -2.76 0.25
N GLN A 61 7.63 -3.56 -0.25
CA GLN A 61 8.99 -3.64 0.29
C GLN A 61 9.83 -2.43 -0.12
N VAL A 62 10.76 -2.01 0.74
CA VAL A 62 11.68 -0.88 0.50
C VAL A 62 12.41 -1.00 -0.84
N ALA A 63 12.96 -2.18 -1.15
CA ALA A 63 13.69 -2.41 -2.40
C ALA A 63 12.82 -2.15 -3.66
N THR A 64 11.51 -2.42 -3.56
CA THR A 64 10.57 -2.13 -4.65
C THR A 64 10.24 -0.63 -4.71
N VAL A 65 10.14 0.05 -3.57
CA VAL A 65 9.76 1.47 -3.51
C VAL A 65 10.86 2.40 -3.99
N LEU A 66 12.13 2.10 -3.68
CA LEU A 66 13.26 2.99 -3.98
C LEU A 66 13.26 3.53 -5.42
N PRO A 67 13.23 2.70 -6.49
CA PRO A 67 13.26 3.21 -7.86
C PRO A 67 12.00 3.98 -8.27
N TYR A 68 10.86 3.72 -7.60
CA TYR A 68 9.62 4.46 -7.86
C TYR A 68 9.60 5.81 -7.17
N TYR A 69 10.16 5.90 -5.96
CA TYR A 69 10.17 7.13 -5.18
C TYR A 69 10.90 8.25 -5.90
N ASP A 70 12.10 7.98 -6.42
CA ASP A 70 12.89 8.96 -7.15
C ASP A 70 12.19 9.42 -8.44
N LYS A 71 11.72 8.48 -9.28
CA LYS A 71 10.98 8.77 -10.51
C LYS A 71 9.69 9.57 -10.25
N PHE A 72 9.00 9.27 -9.14
CA PHE A 72 7.77 9.97 -8.79
C PHE A 72 8.05 11.42 -8.35
N LEU A 73 9.14 11.64 -7.62
CA LEU A 73 9.58 12.99 -7.24
C LEU A 73 10.12 13.80 -8.42
N GLU A 74 10.72 13.16 -9.42
CA GLU A 74 11.10 13.82 -10.68
C GLU A 74 9.87 14.32 -11.43
N ALA A 75 8.81 13.50 -11.53
CA ALA A 75 7.57 13.87 -12.20
C ALA A 75 6.72 14.86 -11.38
N PHE A 76 6.67 14.66 -10.08
CA PHE A 76 5.85 15.44 -9.14
C PHE A 76 6.69 15.90 -7.95
N PRO A 77 7.49 16.97 -8.10
CA PRO A 77 8.46 17.41 -7.08
C PRO A 77 7.83 17.96 -5.80
N ASN A 78 6.56 18.32 -5.83
CA ASN A 78 5.82 18.87 -4.69
C ASN A 78 4.32 18.53 -4.76
N VAL A 79 3.59 18.86 -3.70
CA VAL A 79 2.15 18.57 -3.59
C VAL A 79 1.32 19.31 -4.66
N GLN A 80 1.75 20.50 -5.06
CA GLN A 80 1.06 21.30 -6.08
C GLN A 80 1.14 20.64 -7.45
N SER A 81 2.33 20.21 -7.88
CA SER A 81 2.51 19.51 -9.16
C SER A 81 1.72 18.19 -9.20
N LEU A 82 1.69 17.45 -8.09
CA LEU A 82 0.88 16.23 -7.96
C LEU A 82 -0.62 16.53 -8.03
N ALA A 83 -1.09 17.57 -7.38
CA ALA A 83 -2.52 17.95 -7.38
C ALA A 83 -3.01 18.44 -8.74
N GLN A 84 -2.13 19.07 -9.52
CA GLN A 84 -2.43 19.59 -10.86
C GLN A 84 -2.35 18.54 -11.96
N ALA A 85 -1.64 17.44 -11.71
CA ALA A 85 -1.55 16.32 -12.65
C ALA A 85 -2.92 15.67 -12.87
N SER A 86 -3.10 15.04 -14.01
CA SER A 86 -4.25 14.16 -14.23
C SER A 86 -4.11 12.86 -13.42
N LEU A 87 -5.24 12.23 -13.08
CA LEU A 87 -5.20 10.93 -12.41
C LEU A 87 -4.49 9.88 -13.26
N ASP A 88 -4.61 9.96 -14.58
CA ASP A 88 -3.97 9.03 -15.51
C ASP A 88 -2.45 9.13 -15.46
N GLU A 89 -1.89 10.33 -15.40
CA GLU A 89 -0.45 10.54 -15.21
C GLU A 89 0.04 9.97 -13.88
N VAL A 90 -0.71 10.20 -12.80
CA VAL A 90 -0.36 9.65 -11.47
C VAL A 90 -0.40 8.12 -11.49
N LEU A 91 -1.43 7.52 -12.10
CA LEU A 91 -1.55 6.06 -12.21
C LEU A 91 -0.48 5.45 -13.12
N ALA A 92 -0.06 6.15 -14.17
CA ALA A 92 1.03 5.73 -15.05
C ALA A 92 2.37 5.65 -14.28
N HIS A 93 2.71 6.68 -13.50
CA HIS A 93 3.91 6.68 -12.66
C HIS A 93 3.84 5.70 -11.48
N TRP A 94 2.64 5.27 -11.08
CA TRP A 94 2.42 4.26 -10.04
C TRP A 94 2.37 2.83 -10.57
N ALA A 95 2.28 2.65 -11.90
CA ALA A 95 2.10 1.33 -12.52
C ALA A 95 3.23 0.37 -12.11
N GLY A 96 2.86 -0.84 -11.64
CA GLY A 96 3.80 -1.83 -11.11
C GLY A 96 3.91 -1.89 -9.58
N LEU A 97 3.65 -0.80 -8.83
CA LEU A 97 3.67 -0.84 -7.36
C LEU A 97 2.49 -1.61 -6.74
N GLY A 98 1.41 -1.80 -7.50
CA GLY A 98 0.19 -2.44 -7.02
C GLY A 98 -0.61 -1.60 -6.02
N TYR A 99 -1.75 -2.15 -5.54
CA TYR A 99 -2.65 -1.46 -4.62
C TYR A 99 -2.99 -0.04 -5.08
N TYR A 100 -3.46 0.11 -6.30
CA TYR A 100 -3.68 1.38 -7.01
C TYR A 100 -4.65 2.35 -6.32
N SER A 101 -5.46 1.86 -5.37
CA SER A 101 -6.23 2.74 -4.49
C SER A 101 -5.36 3.71 -3.71
N ARG A 102 -4.09 3.34 -3.43
CA ARG A 102 -3.14 4.25 -2.79
C ARG A 102 -2.82 5.44 -3.67
N ALA A 103 -2.57 5.22 -4.96
CA ALA A 103 -2.30 6.30 -5.93
C ALA A 103 -3.50 7.23 -6.09
N ARG A 104 -4.72 6.68 -6.17
CA ARG A 104 -5.94 7.50 -6.22
C ARG A 104 -6.13 8.34 -4.96
N ASN A 105 -5.94 7.73 -3.79
CA ASN A 105 -6.02 8.45 -2.52
C ASN A 105 -4.89 9.48 -2.38
N LEU A 106 -3.68 9.15 -2.87
CA LEU A 106 -2.54 10.08 -2.90
C LEU A 106 -2.89 11.33 -3.73
N HIS A 107 -3.44 11.15 -4.93
CA HIS A 107 -3.87 12.26 -5.77
C HIS A 107 -5.02 13.07 -5.14
N ALA A 108 -6.04 12.39 -4.59
CA ALA A 108 -7.15 13.06 -3.89
C ALA A 108 -6.63 13.83 -2.65
N CYS A 109 -5.69 13.26 -1.89
CA CYS A 109 -5.07 13.92 -0.75
C CYS A 109 -4.29 15.19 -1.18
N ALA A 110 -3.50 15.12 -2.25
CA ALA A 110 -2.78 16.28 -2.77
C ALA A 110 -3.74 17.43 -3.13
N ARG A 111 -4.85 17.12 -3.78
CA ARG A 111 -5.90 18.10 -4.08
C ARG A 111 -6.52 18.70 -2.82
N THR A 112 -6.85 17.85 -1.84
CA THR A 112 -7.39 18.32 -0.55
C THR A 112 -6.41 19.23 0.18
N VAL A 113 -5.09 18.92 0.16
CA VAL A 113 -4.05 19.78 0.76
C VAL A 113 -3.98 21.13 0.05
N MET A 114 -4.09 21.16 -1.27
CA MET A 114 -4.13 22.43 -2.02
C MET A 114 -5.40 23.24 -1.71
N GLU A 115 -6.56 22.60 -1.68
CA GLU A 115 -7.87 23.25 -1.56
C GLU A 115 -8.17 23.72 -0.12
N GLN A 116 -7.80 22.92 0.88
CA GLN A 116 -8.20 23.16 2.28
C GLN A 116 -7.06 23.65 3.16
N TRP A 117 -5.80 23.42 2.76
CA TRP A 117 -4.62 23.70 3.57
C TRP A 117 -3.60 24.60 2.84
N SER A 118 -4.02 25.26 1.74
CA SER A 118 -3.19 26.21 0.96
C SER A 118 -1.83 25.60 0.54
N GLY A 119 -1.81 24.29 0.26
CA GLY A 119 -0.62 23.58 -0.18
C GLY A 119 0.34 23.17 0.94
N GLN A 120 -0.02 23.38 2.21
CA GLN A 120 0.78 22.98 3.37
C GLN A 120 0.10 21.81 4.10
N PHE A 121 0.87 20.79 4.44
CA PHE A 121 0.34 19.70 5.26
C PHE A 121 0.06 20.18 6.67
N PRO A 122 -1.05 19.73 7.29
CA PRO A 122 -1.30 20.01 8.70
C PRO A 122 -0.22 19.38 9.58
N ASP A 123 0.07 20.01 10.71
CA ASP A 123 1.17 19.67 11.61
C ASP A 123 0.80 18.70 12.73
N SER A 124 -0.48 18.31 12.85
CA SER A 124 -0.95 17.38 13.86
C SER A 124 -1.43 16.05 13.26
N SER A 125 -1.22 14.95 13.98
CA SER A 125 -1.68 13.63 13.58
C SER A 125 -3.21 13.57 13.44
N GLN A 126 -3.94 14.31 14.27
CA GLN A 126 -5.40 14.40 14.19
C GLN A 126 -5.86 15.04 12.87
N ALA A 127 -5.25 16.13 12.46
CA ALA A 127 -5.59 16.80 11.22
C ALA A 127 -5.11 16.00 10.00
N LEU A 128 -3.92 15.39 10.05
CA LEU A 128 -3.41 14.50 9.00
C LEU A 128 -4.32 13.29 8.77
N GLU A 129 -4.92 12.72 9.82
CA GLU A 129 -5.83 11.57 9.72
C GLU A 129 -7.11 11.89 8.95
N SER A 130 -7.50 13.17 8.85
CA SER A 130 -8.67 13.60 8.07
C SER A 130 -8.44 13.58 6.56
N LEU A 131 -7.19 13.51 6.13
CA LEU A 131 -6.82 13.54 4.71
C LEU A 131 -7.06 12.19 4.00
N PRO A 132 -7.46 12.19 2.71
CA PRO A 132 -7.72 10.98 1.96
C PRO A 132 -6.55 9.98 1.98
N GLY A 133 -6.82 8.73 2.38
CA GLY A 133 -5.82 7.64 2.38
C GLY A 133 -4.81 7.68 3.52
N ILE A 134 -4.87 8.64 4.42
CA ILE A 134 -4.03 8.74 5.61
C ILE A 134 -4.83 8.17 6.79
N GLY A 135 -4.44 6.99 7.27
CA GLY A 135 -5.00 6.41 8.49
C GLY A 135 -4.20 6.78 9.73
N ARG A 136 -4.76 6.54 10.91
CA ARG A 136 -4.18 6.88 12.22
C ARG A 136 -2.67 6.61 12.35
N SER A 137 -2.20 5.43 11.95
CA SER A 137 -0.77 5.08 12.06
C SER A 137 0.11 5.87 11.09
N THR A 138 -0.36 6.10 9.85
CA THR A 138 0.35 6.91 8.86
C THR A 138 0.39 8.38 9.28
N ALA A 139 -0.72 8.91 9.78
CA ALA A 139 -0.81 10.27 10.32
C ALA A 139 0.20 10.48 11.48
N ALA A 140 0.23 9.55 12.43
CA ALA A 140 1.17 9.58 13.54
C ALA A 140 2.64 9.49 13.08
N ALA A 141 2.94 8.68 12.06
CA ALA A 141 4.29 8.58 11.50
C ALA A 141 4.73 9.90 10.85
N ILE A 142 3.89 10.49 10.00
CA ILE A 142 4.17 11.80 9.38
C ILE A 142 4.37 12.87 10.45
N ALA A 143 3.47 12.95 11.43
CA ALA A 143 3.54 13.92 12.52
C ALA A 143 4.81 13.76 13.37
N ALA A 144 5.21 12.53 13.67
CA ALA A 144 6.46 12.26 14.39
C ALA A 144 7.70 12.65 13.56
N PHE A 145 7.76 12.27 12.27
CA PHE A 145 8.93 12.53 11.44
C PHE A 145 9.09 14.01 11.08
N CYS A 146 8.01 14.70 10.77
CA CYS A 146 8.06 16.07 10.26
C CYS A 146 7.99 17.12 11.38
N PHE A 147 7.17 16.86 12.38
CA PHE A 147 6.82 17.85 13.41
C PHE A 147 7.25 17.45 14.83
N GLY A 148 7.77 16.24 15.03
CA GLY A 148 8.19 15.74 16.34
C GLY A 148 7.03 15.43 17.29
N GLU A 149 5.80 15.33 16.78
CA GLU A 149 4.61 15.04 17.60
C GLU A 149 4.74 13.70 18.31
N ARG A 150 4.38 13.69 19.60
CA ARG A 150 4.34 12.49 20.43
C ARG A 150 3.08 11.66 20.10
N ALA A 151 3.12 10.93 19.00
CA ALA A 151 2.01 10.14 18.49
C ALA A 151 2.41 8.67 18.27
N ALA A 152 1.55 7.74 18.71
CA ALA A 152 1.82 6.30 18.59
C ALA A 152 1.55 5.78 17.18
N ILE A 153 2.42 4.91 16.67
CA ILE A 153 2.22 4.17 15.44
C ILE A 153 1.85 2.71 15.72
N LEU A 154 1.10 2.10 14.80
CA LEU A 154 0.72 0.69 14.88
C LEU A 154 0.56 0.09 13.47
N ASP A 155 1.64 0.10 12.69
CA ASP A 155 1.70 -0.59 11.40
C ASP A 155 1.83 -2.11 11.55
N GLY A 156 1.95 -2.84 10.46
CA GLY A 156 2.09 -4.30 10.50
C GLY A 156 3.36 -4.79 11.21
N ASN A 157 4.45 -4.03 11.17
CA ASN A 157 5.71 -4.35 11.83
C ASN A 157 5.61 -4.10 13.34
N VAL A 158 5.17 -2.92 13.72
CA VAL A 158 5.00 -2.52 15.13
C VAL A 158 3.98 -3.40 15.84
N ARG A 159 2.87 -3.73 15.17
CA ARG A 159 1.87 -4.68 15.67
C ARG A 159 2.50 -6.03 16.01
N ARG A 160 3.34 -6.57 15.14
CA ARG A 160 4.06 -7.83 15.40
C ARG A 160 5.03 -7.73 16.57
N VAL A 161 5.79 -6.62 16.66
CA VAL A 161 6.70 -6.35 17.78
C VAL A 161 5.93 -6.32 19.09
N PHE A 162 4.85 -5.57 19.17
CA PHE A 162 4.06 -5.42 20.40
C PHE A 162 3.27 -6.67 20.76
N CYS A 163 2.73 -7.42 19.78
CA CYS A 163 2.14 -8.73 20.08
C CYS A 163 3.14 -9.66 20.77
N ARG A 164 4.41 -9.66 20.35
CA ARG A 164 5.45 -10.49 20.97
C ARG A 164 5.97 -9.92 22.27
N PHE A 165 6.31 -8.64 22.27
CA PHE A 165 6.90 -8.00 23.45
C PHE A 165 5.95 -8.06 24.67
N PHE A 166 4.69 -7.71 24.47
CA PHE A 166 3.67 -7.70 25.54
C PHE A 166 2.88 -9.01 25.63
N GLU A 167 3.16 -9.99 24.78
CA GLU A 167 2.43 -11.28 24.69
C GLU A 167 0.92 -11.10 24.50
N ILE A 168 0.53 -10.20 23.58
CA ILE A 168 -0.88 -9.94 23.27
C ILE A 168 -1.41 -11.01 22.32
N GLU A 169 -2.39 -11.74 22.80
CA GLU A 169 -3.09 -12.81 22.08
C GLU A 169 -4.27 -12.28 21.25
N GLY A 170 -4.73 -13.14 20.34
CA GLY A 170 -5.85 -12.85 19.45
C GLY A 170 -5.43 -12.45 18.04
N ASP A 171 -6.39 -12.49 17.11
CA ASP A 171 -6.18 -11.99 15.74
C ASP A 171 -5.97 -10.48 15.78
N PRO A 172 -4.83 -9.96 15.33
CA PRO A 172 -4.57 -8.51 15.29
C PRO A 172 -5.54 -7.72 14.40
N GLY A 173 -6.35 -8.39 13.59
CA GLY A 173 -7.43 -7.79 12.81
C GLY A 173 -8.72 -7.56 13.59
N LEU A 174 -8.89 -8.15 14.76
CA LEU A 174 -10.08 -7.98 15.59
C LEU A 174 -10.02 -6.67 16.39
N GLY A 175 -11.15 -5.98 16.50
CA GLY A 175 -11.24 -4.69 17.16
C GLY A 175 -10.79 -4.70 18.63
N SER A 176 -11.06 -5.77 19.39
CA SER A 176 -10.59 -5.93 20.77
C SER A 176 -9.06 -6.02 20.87
N THR A 177 -8.43 -6.83 20.02
CA THR A 177 -6.97 -6.96 19.96
C THR A 177 -6.32 -5.65 19.49
N GLN A 178 -6.91 -4.98 18.50
CA GLN A 178 -6.44 -3.68 18.05
C GLN A 178 -6.50 -2.62 19.16
N LYS A 179 -7.60 -2.60 19.93
CA LYS A 179 -7.72 -1.67 21.07
C LYS A 179 -6.61 -1.88 22.10
N ALA A 180 -6.33 -3.13 22.47
CA ALA A 180 -5.25 -3.46 23.39
C ALA A 180 -3.87 -3.05 22.83
N LEU A 181 -3.63 -3.31 21.53
CA LEU A 181 -2.38 -2.92 20.88
C LEU A 181 -2.19 -1.40 20.82
N TRP A 182 -3.24 -0.63 20.56
CA TRP A 182 -3.17 0.83 20.60
C TRP A 182 -2.91 1.36 22.01
N GLN A 183 -3.47 0.72 23.05
CA GLN A 183 -3.19 1.08 24.45
C GLN A 183 -1.71 0.89 24.78
N VAL A 184 -1.13 -0.27 24.49
CA VAL A 184 0.31 -0.50 24.74
C VAL A 184 1.20 0.38 23.87
N ALA A 185 0.82 0.66 22.63
CA ALA A 185 1.55 1.57 21.75
C ALA A 185 1.62 2.99 22.34
N GLN A 186 0.52 3.46 22.94
CA GLN A 186 0.46 4.77 23.61
C GLN A 186 1.30 4.81 24.89
N HIS A 187 1.31 3.73 25.67
CA HIS A 187 2.11 3.65 26.91
C HIS A 187 3.61 3.48 26.65
N ALA A 188 3.97 2.90 25.50
CA ALA A 188 5.37 2.67 25.12
C ALA A 188 6.05 3.86 24.44
N LEU A 189 5.36 5.00 24.29
CA LEU A 189 5.94 6.22 23.74
C LEU A 189 7.05 6.77 24.65
N PRO A 190 8.08 7.44 24.10
CA PRO A 190 9.04 8.21 24.88
C PRO A 190 8.33 9.15 25.86
N ASP A 191 8.87 9.32 27.04
CA ASP A 191 8.33 10.30 27.99
C ASP A 191 8.64 11.74 27.54
N THR A 192 7.99 12.70 28.19
CA THR A 192 8.12 14.13 27.83
C THR A 192 9.52 14.68 28.16
N ASP A 193 10.16 14.17 29.17
CA ASP A 193 11.49 14.62 29.60
C ASP A 193 12.55 14.10 28.60
N GLN A 194 12.40 12.87 28.11
CA GLN A 194 13.25 12.32 27.05
C GLN A 194 13.10 13.13 25.76
N ILE A 195 11.90 13.50 25.37
CA ILE A 195 11.68 14.33 24.17
C ILE A 195 12.24 15.72 24.34
N ALA A 196 12.11 16.32 25.52
CA ALA A 196 12.65 17.64 25.81
C ALA A 196 14.18 17.67 25.79
N SER A 197 14.83 16.60 26.31
CA SER A 197 16.29 16.47 26.28
C SER A 197 16.88 16.07 24.94
N GLU A 198 16.11 15.32 24.14
CA GLU A 198 16.53 14.79 22.85
C GLU A 198 15.43 15.04 21.79
N PRO A 199 15.44 16.17 21.07
CA PRO A 199 14.36 16.58 20.16
C PRO A 199 14.08 15.60 19.00
N ASP A 200 15.05 14.72 18.64
CA ASP A 200 14.89 13.70 17.61
C ASP A 200 14.37 12.34 18.13
N SER A 201 14.03 12.27 19.44
CA SER A 201 13.61 11.02 20.09
C SER A 201 12.36 10.41 19.45
N MET A 202 11.37 11.24 19.11
CA MET A 202 10.15 10.73 18.46
C MET A 202 10.43 10.15 17.07
N GLN A 203 11.23 10.83 16.25
CA GLN A 203 11.61 10.33 14.92
C GLN A 203 12.36 9.00 15.04
N ARG A 204 13.35 8.93 15.96
CA ARG A 204 14.15 7.72 16.18
C ARG A 204 13.33 6.58 16.74
N TYR A 205 12.45 6.85 17.66
CA TYR A 205 11.54 5.84 18.22
C TYR A 205 10.62 5.27 17.14
N THR A 206 9.98 6.14 16.37
CA THR A 206 9.05 5.77 15.30
C THR A 206 9.77 4.95 14.21
N GLN A 207 10.90 5.45 13.73
CA GLN A 207 11.71 4.72 12.76
C GLN A 207 12.27 3.42 13.34
N GLY A 208 12.75 3.44 14.58
CA GLY A 208 13.33 2.29 15.25
C GLY A 208 12.34 1.13 15.44
N LEU A 209 11.09 1.41 15.77
CA LEU A 209 10.04 0.39 15.82
C LEU A 209 9.77 -0.25 14.47
N MET A 210 9.70 0.55 13.41
CA MET A 210 9.51 0.03 12.04
C MET A 210 10.71 -0.81 11.62
N ASP A 211 11.94 -0.34 11.88
CA ASP A 211 13.18 -1.03 11.56
C ASP A 211 13.32 -2.34 12.33
N LEU A 212 13.06 -2.31 13.64
CA LEU A 212 13.10 -3.52 14.47
C LEU A 212 12.16 -4.59 13.94
N GLY A 213 10.94 -4.20 13.56
CA GLY A 213 9.99 -5.12 12.95
C GLY A 213 10.44 -5.63 11.59
N ALA A 214 11.05 -4.79 10.78
CA ALA A 214 11.47 -5.15 9.43
C ALA A 214 12.75 -6.02 9.39
N THR A 215 13.69 -5.83 10.33
CA THR A 215 15.05 -6.42 10.27
C THR A 215 15.31 -7.47 11.33
N ILE A 216 14.83 -7.27 12.55
CA ILE A 216 15.12 -8.12 13.72
C ILE A 216 13.91 -8.98 14.11
N CYS A 217 12.80 -8.36 14.48
CA CYS A 217 11.59 -9.07 14.89
C CYS A 217 10.75 -9.48 13.67
N THR A 218 11.36 -10.18 12.73
CA THR A 218 10.74 -10.60 11.47
C THR A 218 9.65 -11.66 11.67
N ARG A 219 8.83 -11.89 10.64
CA ARG A 219 7.67 -12.79 10.74
C ARG A 219 8.09 -14.23 10.98
N SER A 220 9.00 -14.76 10.19
CA SER A 220 9.32 -16.20 10.15
C SER A 220 10.67 -16.55 10.80
N ARG A 221 11.62 -15.63 10.84
CA ARG A 221 12.97 -15.86 11.39
C ARG A 221 13.41 -14.64 12.22
N PRO A 222 12.80 -14.40 13.40
CA PRO A 222 13.22 -13.29 14.25
C PRO A 222 14.59 -13.57 14.87
N ASP A 223 15.47 -12.55 14.84
CA ASP A 223 16.76 -12.59 15.54
C ASP A 223 16.63 -12.02 16.96
N CYS A 224 16.11 -12.85 17.85
CA CYS A 224 15.92 -12.48 19.25
C CYS A 224 17.24 -12.25 20.01
N LYS A 225 18.38 -12.73 19.48
CA LYS A 225 19.69 -12.54 20.15
C LYS A 225 20.14 -11.08 20.03
N SER A 226 19.92 -10.46 18.88
CA SER A 226 20.28 -9.07 18.57
C SER A 226 19.18 -8.05 18.90
N CYS A 227 18.07 -8.48 19.52
CA CYS A 227 16.92 -7.61 19.79
C CYS A 227 17.19 -6.67 20.99
N PRO A 228 17.09 -5.34 20.82
CA PRO A 228 17.39 -4.37 21.87
C PRO A 228 16.40 -4.43 23.03
N ILE A 229 15.17 -4.89 22.80
CA ILE A 229 14.13 -5.01 23.83
C ILE A 229 13.97 -6.47 24.32
N LYS A 230 14.94 -7.35 24.02
CA LYS A 230 14.96 -8.75 24.47
C LYS A 230 14.69 -8.94 25.97
N PRO A 231 15.29 -8.15 26.88
CA PRO A 231 15.14 -8.39 28.32
C PRO A 231 13.69 -8.35 28.81
N GLY A 232 12.84 -7.51 28.21
CA GLY A 232 11.42 -7.37 28.57
C GLY A 232 10.44 -8.17 27.70
N CYS A 233 10.93 -8.96 26.73
CA CYS A 233 10.06 -9.64 25.77
C CYS A 233 9.38 -10.88 26.38
N ARG A 234 8.08 -10.78 26.67
CA ARG A 234 7.29 -11.86 27.29
C ARG A 234 7.19 -13.08 26.39
N ALA A 235 6.90 -12.92 25.10
CA ALA A 235 6.83 -14.04 24.19
C ALA A 235 8.15 -14.82 24.06
N LEU A 236 9.30 -14.17 24.28
CA LEU A 236 10.58 -14.84 24.32
C LEU A 236 10.73 -15.63 25.62
N ALA A 237 10.38 -15.04 26.75
CA ALA A 237 10.43 -15.69 28.06
C ALA A 237 9.53 -16.94 28.14
N THR A 238 8.37 -16.90 27.49
CA THR A 238 7.39 -18.00 27.46
C THR A 238 7.54 -18.96 26.28
N GLY A 239 8.52 -18.73 25.39
CA GLY A 239 8.74 -19.57 24.19
C GLY A 239 7.69 -19.40 23.08
N ARG A 240 6.91 -18.31 23.09
CA ARG A 240 5.77 -18.09 22.18
C ARG A 240 6.03 -17.19 20.99
N VAL A 241 7.27 -16.85 20.72
CA VAL A 241 7.65 -15.93 19.61
C VAL A 241 7.10 -16.41 18.26
N ALA A 242 7.13 -17.72 17.99
CA ALA A 242 6.67 -18.28 16.72
C ALA A 242 5.14 -18.26 16.55
N SER A 243 4.39 -18.33 17.67
CA SER A 243 2.91 -18.34 17.65
C SER A 243 2.28 -16.93 17.63
N LEU A 244 3.07 -15.89 17.86
CA LEU A 244 2.60 -14.50 17.91
C LEU A 244 3.15 -13.64 16.75
N PRO A 245 2.32 -12.76 16.19
CA PRO A 245 0.89 -12.60 16.42
C PRO A 245 0.10 -13.81 15.96
N ASN A 246 -1.03 -14.13 16.63
CA ASN A 246 -1.87 -15.23 16.19
C ASN A 246 -2.33 -15.01 14.74
N PRO A 247 -2.24 -16.04 13.90
CA PRO A 247 -2.62 -15.92 12.50
C PRO A 247 -4.12 -15.70 12.36
N ARG A 248 -4.49 -14.84 11.44
CA ARG A 248 -5.88 -14.74 11.00
C ARG A 248 -6.34 -16.06 10.39
N ALA A 249 -7.57 -16.50 10.69
CA ALA A 249 -8.15 -17.65 10.02
C ALA A 249 -8.07 -17.48 8.50
N ARG A 250 -7.46 -18.45 7.80
CA ARG A 250 -7.37 -18.43 6.34
C ARG A 250 -8.78 -18.60 5.77
N ARG A 251 -9.30 -17.55 5.13
CA ARG A 251 -10.46 -17.70 4.26
C ARG A 251 -10.01 -18.31 2.94
N SER A 252 -10.79 -19.26 2.40
CA SER A 252 -10.57 -19.72 1.04
C SER A 252 -10.65 -18.51 0.09
N ARG A 253 -9.71 -18.42 -0.86
CA ARG A 253 -9.78 -17.39 -1.90
C ARG A 253 -10.57 -17.98 -3.06
N PRO A 254 -11.79 -17.50 -3.34
CA PRO A 254 -12.52 -17.96 -4.50
C PRO A 254 -11.76 -17.58 -5.78
N GLU A 255 -11.91 -18.38 -6.82
CA GLU A 255 -11.41 -18.06 -8.15
C GLU A 255 -12.51 -17.40 -8.96
N ARG A 256 -12.15 -16.36 -9.73
CA ARG A 256 -13.05 -15.65 -10.65
C ARG A 256 -12.41 -15.57 -12.02
N ALA A 257 -13.13 -16.05 -13.03
CA ALA A 257 -12.71 -15.91 -14.41
C ALA A 257 -12.99 -14.50 -14.93
N THR A 258 -12.08 -13.98 -15.73
CA THR A 258 -12.25 -12.72 -16.48
C THR A 258 -11.74 -12.95 -17.89
N HIS A 259 -12.55 -12.62 -18.87
CA HIS A 259 -12.22 -12.71 -20.29
C HIS A 259 -11.77 -11.35 -20.80
N LEU A 260 -10.65 -11.30 -21.50
CA LEU A 260 -10.02 -10.09 -22.02
C LEU A 260 -10.03 -10.10 -23.54
N LEU A 261 -10.34 -8.98 -24.18
CA LEU A 261 -10.23 -8.80 -25.61
C LEU A 261 -8.97 -8.01 -25.96
N LEU A 262 -8.00 -8.67 -26.55
CA LEU A 262 -6.80 -8.07 -27.12
C LEU A 262 -7.08 -7.72 -28.58
N LEU A 263 -7.54 -6.51 -28.80
CA LEU A 263 -7.85 -5.98 -30.12
C LEU A 263 -6.62 -5.27 -30.66
N VAL A 264 -6.12 -5.75 -31.80
CA VAL A 264 -4.92 -5.24 -32.44
C VAL A 264 -5.26 -4.62 -33.80
N ARG A 265 -4.64 -3.51 -34.17
CA ARG A 265 -4.70 -2.89 -35.50
C ARG A 265 -3.39 -2.17 -35.80
N GLN A 266 -2.70 -2.57 -36.85
CA GLN A 266 -1.43 -1.96 -37.27
C GLN A 266 -0.41 -1.82 -36.12
N GLY A 267 -0.25 -2.87 -35.28
CA GLY A 267 0.66 -2.85 -34.15
C GLY A 267 0.23 -1.96 -32.98
N ARG A 268 -0.99 -1.41 -33.01
CA ARG A 268 -1.62 -0.71 -31.89
C ARG A 268 -2.58 -1.64 -31.17
N VAL A 269 -2.76 -1.42 -29.87
CA VAL A 269 -3.68 -2.18 -29.03
C VAL A 269 -4.75 -1.24 -28.47
N LEU A 270 -6.00 -1.69 -28.46
CA LEU A 270 -7.09 -0.95 -27.83
C LEU A 270 -7.08 -1.19 -26.32
N LEU A 271 -7.03 -0.10 -25.57
CA LEU A 271 -7.29 -0.07 -24.13
C LEU A 271 -8.67 0.52 -23.86
N ALA A 272 -9.29 0.04 -22.78
CA ALA A 272 -10.52 0.57 -22.22
C ALA A 272 -10.26 1.03 -20.78
N ARG A 273 -10.80 2.19 -20.41
CA ARG A 273 -10.73 2.67 -19.03
C ARG A 273 -11.65 1.87 -18.14
N ARG A 274 -11.14 1.42 -17.02
CA ARG A 274 -11.94 0.71 -16.02
C ARG A 274 -12.82 1.69 -15.26
N PRO A 275 -14.01 1.25 -14.78
CA PRO A 275 -14.86 2.07 -13.93
C PRO A 275 -14.12 2.57 -12.68
N ASP A 276 -14.62 3.65 -12.07
CA ASP A 276 -14.03 4.25 -10.88
C ASP A 276 -14.11 3.39 -9.61
N LYS A 277 -14.83 2.27 -9.69
CA LYS A 277 -14.98 1.30 -8.61
C LYS A 277 -14.59 -0.10 -9.07
N GLY A 278 -14.14 -0.93 -8.13
CA GLY A 278 -13.80 -2.32 -8.40
C GLY A 278 -12.30 -2.55 -8.60
N ILE A 279 -11.98 -3.65 -9.31
CA ILE A 279 -10.58 -4.05 -9.53
C ILE A 279 -9.97 -3.15 -10.60
N TRP A 280 -8.76 -2.65 -10.32
CA TRP A 280 -8.03 -1.73 -11.19
C TRP A 280 -8.85 -0.50 -11.57
N ALA A 281 -9.65 0.00 -10.62
CA ALA A 281 -10.52 1.15 -10.82
C ALA A 281 -9.75 2.34 -11.41
N SER A 282 -10.35 3.02 -12.39
CA SER A 282 -9.82 4.15 -13.16
C SER A 282 -8.53 3.86 -13.95
N MET A 283 -8.05 2.61 -13.97
CA MET A 283 -6.88 2.23 -14.79
C MET A 283 -7.29 1.85 -16.21
N TRP A 284 -6.32 1.87 -17.10
CA TRP A 284 -6.47 1.42 -18.47
C TRP A 284 -6.15 -0.07 -18.59
N SER A 285 -7.02 -0.85 -19.21
CA SER A 285 -6.88 -2.28 -19.34
C SER A 285 -7.43 -2.74 -20.70
N LEU A 286 -7.19 -3.99 -21.04
CA LEU A 286 -7.93 -4.60 -22.15
C LEU A 286 -9.43 -4.60 -21.83
N PRO A 287 -10.32 -4.42 -22.84
CA PRO A 287 -11.75 -4.66 -22.68
C PRO A 287 -12.01 -6.02 -22.03
N ALA A 288 -12.88 -6.07 -21.03
CA ALA A 288 -13.03 -7.24 -20.17
C ALA A 288 -14.49 -7.54 -19.86
N SER A 289 -14.81 -8.83 -19.67
CA SER A 289 -16.11 -9.31 -19.22
C SER A 289 -15.96 -10.55 -18.32
N ASP A 290 -16.99 -10.85 -17.53
CA ASP A 290 -17.02 -12.01 -16.64
C ASP A 290 -17.24 -13.35 -17.41
N SER A 291 -17.72 -13.31 -18.66
CA SER A 291 -17.85 -14.47 -19.53
C SER A 291 -17.39 -14.17 -20.96
N LYS A 292 -17.03 -15.22 -21.69
CA LYS A 292 -16.70 -15.13 -23.12
C LYS A 292 -17.91 -14.66 -23.93
N GLU A 293 -19.07 -15.19 -23.64
CA GLU A 293 -20.33 -14.91 -24.33
C GLU A 293 -20.67 -13.42 -24.19
N ALA A 294 -20.61 -12.87 -22.99
CA ALA A 294 -20.84 -11.44 -22.75
C ALA A 294 -19.79 -10.57 -23.46
N LEU A 295 -18.50 -10.98 -23.44
CA LEU A 295 -17.46 -10.28 -24.19
C LEU A 295 -17.77 -10.22 -25.68
N LEU A 296 -18.10 -11.37 -26.27
CA LEU A 296 -18.44 -11.46 -27.70
C LEU A 296 -19.70 -10.70 -28.09
N GLN A 297 -20.71 -10.71 -27.21
CA GLN A 297 -21.94 -9.96 -27.44
C GLN A 297 -21.68 -8.45 -27.44
N THR A 298 -20.94 -7.95 -26.46
CA THR A 298 -20.59 -6.52 -26.35
C THR A 298 -19.81 -6.03 -27.57
N TRP A 299 -18.93 -6.86 -28.12
CA TRP A 299 -18.04 -6.49 -29.22
C TRP A 299 -18.46 -7.08 -30.56
N SER A 300 -19.67 -7.64 -30.67
CA SER A 300 -20.15 -8.38 -31.85
C SER A 300 -20.09 -7.55 -33.14
N SER A 301 -20.55 -6.30 -33.11
CA SER A 301 -20.54 -5.42 -34.28
C SER A 301 -19.12 -5.15 -34.80
N LEU A 302 -18.15 -5.02 -33.91
CA LEU A 302 -16.75 -4.82 -34.27
C LEU A 302 -16.10 -6.12 -34.74
N LEU A 303 -16.42 -7.25 -34.12
CA LEU A 303 -15.85 -8.56 -34.47
C LEU A 303 -16.28 -9.03 -35.85
N MET A 304 -17.40 -8.52 -36.41
CA MET A 304 -17.80 -8.78 -37.79
C MET A 304 -16.83 -8.18 -38.84
N HIS A 305 -16.03 -7.19 -38.45
CA HIS A 305 -15.01 -6.57 -39.31
C HIS A 305 -13.62 -7.17 -39.12
N ALA A 306 -13.48 -8.21 -38.28
CA ALA A 306 -12.20 -8.81 -37.95
C ALA A 306 -11.56 -9.45 -39.18
N GLU A 307 -10.26 -9.23 -39.37
CA GLU A 307 -9.46 -9.81 -40.44
C GLU A 307 -9.07 -11.27 -40.17
N SER A 308 -9.04 -11.62 -38.88
CA SER A 308 -8.66 -12.94 -38.38
C SER A 308 -9.72 -13.51 -37.44
N PRO A 309 -9.83 -14.85 -37.33
CA PRO A 309 -10.70 -15.46 -36.34
C PRO A 309 -10.21 -15.12 -34.93
N LEU A 310 -11.15 -15.06 -33.98
CA LEU A 310 -10.84 -14.84 -32.57
C LEU A 310 -9.95 -15.97 -32.01
N GLN A 311 -8.73 -15.64 -31.65
CA GLN A 311 -7.72 -16.58 -31.17
C GLN A 311 -7.68 -16.60 -29.63
N LYS A 312 -7.85 -17.79 -29.04
CA LYS A 312 -7.63 -17.97 -27.60
C LYS A 312 -6.13 -17.96 -27.32
N MET A 313 -5.71 -17.14 -26.37
CA MET A 313 -4.33 -17.11 -25.85
C MET A 313 -4.21 -17.96 -24.57
N ALA A 314 -2.99 -18.17 -24.09
CA ALA A 314 -2.75 -18.86 -22.85
C ALA A 314 -3.36 -18.09 -21.67
N ALA A 315 -4.18 -18.80 -20.88
CA ALA A 315 -4.73 -18.24 -19.65
C ALA A 315 -3.66 -18.16 -18.56
N PHE A 316 -3.79 -17.18 -17.67
CA PHE A 316 -2.89 -17.02 -16.54
C PHE A 316 -3.65 -16.53 -15.31
N THR A 317 -3.04 -16.67 -14.13
CA THR A 317 -3.67 -16.28 -12.87
C THR A 317 -3.00 -15.05 -12.26
N HIS A 318 -3.79 -14.23 -11.58
CA HIS A 318 -3.32 -13.12 -10.78
C HIS A 318 -3.97 -13.14 -9.39
N ASP A 319 -3.13 -13.24 -8.35
CA ASP A 319 -3.62 -13.28 -6.98
C ASP A 319 -3.92 -11.88 -6.45
N LEU A 320 -5.18 -11.65 -6.10
CA LEU A 320 -5.64 -10.48 -5.36
C LEU A 320 -5.82 -10.81 -3.88
N THR A 321 -6.00 -9.80 -3.04
CA THR A 321 -6.14 -9.98 -1.59
C THR A 321 -7.31 -10.89 -1.22
N HIS A 322 -8.43 -10.81 -1.96
CA HIS A 322 -9.69 -11.47 -1.59
C HIS A 322 -10.06 -12.65 -2.49
N PHE A 323 -9.49 -12.76 -3.67
CA PHE A 323 -9.74 -13.85 -4.61
C PHE A 323 -8.58 -14.00 -5.61
N ARG A 324 -8.55 -15.13 -6.33
CA ARG A 324 -7.67 -15.37 -7.47
C ARG A 324 -8.40 -15.03 -8.75
N MET A 325 -7.80 -14.23 -9.61
CA MET A 325 -8.32 -13.92 -10.92
C MET A 325 -7.70 -14.86 -11.95
N LEU A 326 -8.54 -15.59 -12.71
CA LEU A 326 -8.16 -16.35 -13.89
C LEU A 326 -8.42 -15.48 -15.11
N LEU A 327 -7.36 -15.04 -15.77
CA LEU A 327 -7.40 -14.15 -16.92
C LEU A 327 -7.35 -14.99 -18.20
N ASN A 328 -8.37 -14.86 -19.05
CA ASN A 328 -8.54 -15.57 -20.30
C ASN A 328 -8.48 -14.59 -21.47
N PRO A 329 -7.30 -14.34 -22.07
CA PRO A 329 -7.18 -13.40 -23.17
C PRO A 329 -7.61 -14.02 -24.50
N TRP A 330 -8.26 -13.19 -25.33
CA TRP A 330 -8.70 -13.49 -26.68
C TRP A 330 -8.16 -12.42 -27.61
N ARG A 331 -7.38 -12.81 -28.62
CA ARG A 331 -6.79 -11.90 -29.60
C ARG A 331 -7.60 -11.88 -30.86
N VAL A 332 -7.77 -10.70 -31.45
CA VAL A 332 -8.34 -10.47 -32.74
C VAL A 332 -7.63 -9.29 -33.41
N GLU A 333 -7.53 -9.31 -34.72
CA GLU A 333 -6.90 -8.29 -35.56
C GLU A 333 -7.92 -7.63 -36.47
N LEU A 334 -7.91 -6.30 -36.50
CA LEU A 334 -8.73 -5.50 -37.40
C LEU A 334 -7.94 -5.14 -38.66
N PRO A 335 -8.61 -5.07 -39.82
CA PRO A 335 -7.99 -4.68 -41.07
C PRO A 335 -7.50 -3.23 -41.04
N GLN A 336 -6.48 -2.94 -41.81
CA GLN A 336 -5.97 -1.58 -41.97
C GLN A 336 -7.03 -0.59 -42.44
N SER A 337 -7.96 -1.05 -43.29
CA SER A 337 -9.06 -0.26 -43.83
C SER A 337 -10.17 0.05 -42.83
N PHE A 338 -10.14 -0.54 -41.60
CA PHE A 338 -11.17 -0.29 -40.61
C PHE A 338 -11.14 1.17 -40.15
N ASP A 339 -12.30 1.83 -40.22
CA ASP A 339 -12.44 3.23 -39.82
C ASP A 339 -12.48 3.38 -38.27
N LEU A 340 -11.48 4.06 -37.73
CA LEU A 340 -11.39 4.30 -36.29
C LEU A 340 -12.46 5.26 -35.75
N SER A 341 -13.10 6.06 -36.59
CA SER A 341 -14.23 6.92 -36.20
C SER A 341 -15.42 6.11 -35.70
N TRP A 342 -15.45 4.81 -36.02
CA TRP A 342 -16.43 3.87 -35.48
C TRP A 342 -16.44 3.87 -33.96
N PHE A 343 -15.25 3.94 -33.31
CA PHE A 343 -15.13 3.95 -31.86
C PHE A 343 -15.72 5.22 -31.24
N GLU A 344 -15.49 6.36 -31.86
CA GLU A 344 -16.02 7.65 -31.41
C GLU A 344 -17.55 7.70 -31.49
N THR A 345 -18.12 7.00 -32.47
CA THR A 345 -19.59 7.01 -32.72
C THR A 345 -20.33 5.98 -31.88
N ASN A 346 -19.70 4.83 -31.58
CA ASN A 346 -20.41 3.66 -31.05
C ASN A 346 -20.09 3.32 -29.59
N LEU A 347 -19.12 4.01 -28.98
CA LEU A 347 -18.69 3.72 -27.62
C LEU A 347 -18.74 4.97 -26.73
N ASP A 348 -19.48 4.88 -25.63
CA ASP A 348 -19.60 5.94 -24.63
C ASP A 348 -18.47 5.96 -23.59
N ALA A 349 -17.55 5.00 -23.67
CA ALA A 349 -16.50 4.85 -22.68
C ALA A 349 -15.16 5.39 -23.18
N ASP A 350 -14.27 5.69 -22.25
CA ASP A 350 -12.90 6.07 -22.54
C ASP A 350 -12.15 4.90 -23.17
N TYR A 351 -11.80 5.01 -24.44
CA TYR A 351 -10.97 4.07 -25.18
C TYR A 351 -9.74 4.77 -25.74
N ALA A 352 -8.64 4.07 -25.81
CA ALA A 352 -7.40 4.58 -26.37
C ALA A 352 -6.67 3.52 -27.19
N TRP A 353 -6.28 3.85 -28.41
CA TRP A 353 -5.33 3.07 -29.19
C TRP A 353 -3.92 3.45 -28.80
N VAL A 354 -3.19 2.49 -28.25
CA VAL A 354 -1.82 2.69 -27.79
C VAL A 354 -0.83 1.96 -28.69
N ASP A 355 0.33 2.56 -28.83
CA ASP A 355 1.51 2.03 -29.50
C ASP A 355 2.71 2.04 -28.56
N GLN A 356 3.89 1.67 -29.06
CA GLN A 356 5.14 1.60 -28.28
C GLN A 356 5.52 2.95 -27.66
N ASP A 357 5.19 4.07 -28.33
CA ASP A 357 5.58 5.42 -27.90
C ASP A 357 4.59 6.00 -26.87
N THR A 358 3.35 5.55 -26.88
CA THR A 358 2.27 6.12 -26.09
C THR A 358 1.89 5.30 -24.87
N ILE A 359 2.16 3.99 -24.84
CA ILE A 359 1.76 3.08 -23.76
C ILE A 359 2.21 3.55 -22.36
N ALA A 360 3.38 4.18 -22.27
CA ALA A 360 3.94 4.70 -21.01
C ALA A 360 3.10 5.81 -20.36
N LYS A 361 2.18 6.44 -21.10
CA LYS A 361 1.27 7.50 -20.60
C LYS A 361 0.04 6.93 -19.90
N TYR A 362 -0.17 5.61 -19.96
CA TYR A 362 -1.35 4.94 -19.46
C TYR A 362 -1.03 4.08 -18.25
N GLY A 363 -1.79 4.21 -17.20
CA GLY A 363 -1.68 3.36 -16.01
C GLY A 363 -2.28 1.98 -16.29
N VAL A 364 -1.48 1.05 -16.84
CA VAL A 364 -1.91 -0.32 -17.13
C VAL A 364 -1.57 -1.24 -15.95
N PRO A 365 -2.49 -2.14 -15.50
CA PRO A 365 -2.19 -3.10 -14.44
C PRO A 365 -1.04 -4.03 -14.82
N ALA A 366 -0.14 -4.29 -13.86
CA ALA A 366 1.04 -5.13 -14.06
C ALA A 366 0.79 -6.49 -14.75
N PRO A 367 -0.30 -7.24 -14.46
CA PRO A 367 -0.55 -8.51 -15.18
C PRO A 367 -1.05 -8.34 -16.62
N ILE A 368 -1.52 -7.16 -16.99
CA ILE A 368 -2.04 -6.85 -18.34
C ILE A 368 -0.93 -6.28 -19.25
N LEU A 369 -0.04 -5.49 -18.68
CA LEU A 369 1.00 -4.78 -19.43
C LEU A 369 1.82 -5.69 -20.36
N PRO A 370 2.31 -6.88 -19.95
CA PRO A 370 3.07 -7.77 -20.83
C PRO A 370 2.29 -8.25 -22.06
N LEU A 371 0.96 -8.43 -21.95
CA LEU A 371 0.11 -8.80 -23.09
C LEU A 371 0.02 -7.67 -24.11
N VAL A 372 -0.11 -6.45 -23.62
CA VAL A 372 -0.16 -5.25 -24.45
C VAL A 372 1.18 -5.07 -25.16
N GLU A 373 2.29 -5.01 -24.42
CA GLU A 373 3.64 -4.80 -24.94
C GLU A 373 4.05 -5.84 -26.00
N ALA A 374 3.71 -7.12 -25.77
CA ALA A 374 4.00 -8.20 -26.72
C ALA A 374 3.23 -8.06 -28.06
N SER A 375 2.21 -7.21 -28.12
CA SER A 375 1.34 -7.02 -29.28
C SER A 375 1.56 -5.68 -29.98
N LEU A 376 2.38 -4.80 -29.41
CA LEU A 376 2.79 -3.55 -30.04
C LEU A 376 3.90 -3.82 -31.06
N SER A 377 3.78 -3.25 -32.27
CA SER A 377 4.88 -3.25 -33.25
C SER A 377 5.87 -2.14 -32.90
N ARG A 378 7.14 -2.44 -33.14
CA ARG A 378 8.21 -1.45 -33.09
C ARG A 378 8.15 -0.52 -34.29
#